data_659e1b7f401e50e48eb719451641f5d0
#
_entry.id   659e1b7f401e50e48eb719451641f5d0
#
_cell.length_a   1.000
_cell.length_b   1.000
_cell.length_c   1.000
_cell.angle_alpha   90.00
_cell.angle_beta   90.00
_cell.angle_gamma   90.00
#
_symmetry.space_group_name_H-M   'P 1'
#
loop_
_entity.id
_entity.type
_entity.pdbx_description
1 polymer ?
#
loop_
_entity_poly.entity_id
_entity_poly.type
_entity_poly.pdbx_seq_one_letter_code
_entity_poly.pdbx_strand_id
1 'polypeptide(L)'
;MSLSAGPSRPSPSPRPRVAVTGAGGLIGSALVRSLRADGHEVVRLVRRPPRGADEVEWDPKRQYVDVAGLAGCDAVVHLAGAGVGDRRWSEAYKREIRDSRVLGTAAIAEAVAALDVPPRVLVCGSAIGYYGDTGTRAVDESAPAGHGFLPSVCVEWEEAAAAAEEAGIRVAFARTGLVVAARGGAWGRLFPLFRAGLGGRLGDGRQYWSFIALHDEVAALRHLVDTPDLAGPVNLTAPEPVTNREVTAAMSRVLHRPAVLHVPAPALRLALGGFAEDVLGSQRVLPRRLLESGFRFAFPTVESAIRAAA
;
A
#
# COMPACT_ATOMS: atom_id res chain seq x y z
N MET A 1 -4.13 -62.53 -11.49
CA MET A 1 -4.64 -61.20 -11.95
C MET A 1 -4.17 -60.16 -10.98
N SER A 2 -3.08 -59.46 -11.31
CA SER A 2 -2.49 -58.44 -10.46
C SER A 2 -3.08 -57.11 -10.85
N LEU A 3 -3.78 -56.45 -9.95
CA LEU A 3 -4.34 -55.11 -10.15
C LEU A 3 -3.20 -54.06 -10.02
N SER A 4 -2.80 -53.52 -11.16
CA SER A 4 -1.86 -52.40 -11.24
C SER A 4 -2.48 -51.19 -10.55
N ALA A 5 -1.87 -50.71 -9.45
CA ALA A 5 -2.20 -49.45 -8.84
C ALA A 5 -1.84 -48.31 -9.81
N GLY A 6 -2.85 -47.57 -10.24
CA GLY A 6 -2.66 -46.37 -11.08
C GLY A 6 -1.82 -45.30 -10.35
N PRO A 7 -1.19 -44.39 -11.12
CA PRO A 7 -0.34 -43.36 -10.55
C PRO A 7 -1.15 -42.47 -9.57
N SER A 8 -0.72 -42.44 -8.32
CA SER A 8 -1.27 -41.55 -7.31
C SER A 8 -1.14 -40.09 -7.78
N ARG A 9 -2.27 -39.36 -7.82
CA ARG A 9 -2.25 -37.91 -8.04
C ARG A 9 -1.28 -37.26 -7.07
N PRO A 10 -0.38 -36.39 -7.53
CA PRO A 10 0.47 -35.65 -6.62
C PRO A 10 -0.41 -34.86 -5.66
N SER A 11 -0.12 -34.95 -4.36
CA SER A 11 -0.77 -34.13 -3.34
C SER A 11 -0.58 -32.66 -3.70
N PRO A 12 -1.63 -31.83 -3.62
CA PRO A 12 -1.46 -30.39 -3.89
C PRO A 12 -0.38 -29.86 -2.95
N SER A 13 0.59 -29.12 -3.48
CA SER A 13 1.60 -28.44 -2.68
C SER A 13 0.92 -27.63 -1.61
N PRO A 14 1.42 -27.63 -0.35
CA PRO A 14 0.81 -26.85 0.70
C PRO A 14 0.74 -25.37 0.24
N ARG A 15 -0.45 -24.78 0.34
CA ARG A 15 -0.65 -23.39 -0.07
C ARG A 15 0.06 -22.48 0.92
N PRO A 16 0.73 -21.39 0.45
CA PRO A 16 1.48 -20.51 1.31
C PRO A 16 0.66 -19.97 2.47
N ARG A 17 1.25 -19.93 3.66
CA ARG A 17 0.72 -19.27 4.85
C ARG A 17 1.23 -17.85 4.89
N VAL A 18 0.34 -16.86 4.86
CA VAL A 18 0.69 -15.45 4.75
C VAL A 18 0.20 -14.68 5.96
N ALA A 19 1.13 -14.03 6.67
CA ALA A 19 0.78 -13.13 7.77
C ALA A 19 0.55 -11.71 7.25
N VAL A 20 -0.51 -11.06 7.73
CA VAL A 20 -0.89 -9.70 7.28
C VAL A 20 -1.13 -8.79 8.47
N THR A 21 -0.40 -7.68 8.57
CA THR A 21 -0.74 -6.58 9.46
C THR A 21 -1.64 -5.58 8.74
N GLY A 22 -2.37 -4.75 9.48
CA GLY A 22 -3.30 -3.81 8.83
C GLY A 22 -4.46 -4.49 8.10
N ALA A 23 -4.75 -5.75 8.40
CA ALA A 23 -5.77 -6.60 7.76
C ALA A 23 -7.20 -6.02 7.80
N GLY A 24 -7.50 -5.06 8.68
CA GLY A 24 -8.77 -4.34 8.74
C GLY A 24 -8.82 -3.06 7.90
N GLY A 25 -7.70 -2.62 7.33
CA GLY A 25 -7.61 -1.43 6.48
C GLY A 25 -8.12 -1.66 5.06
N LEU A 26 -8.12 -0.60 4.24
CA LEU A 26 -8.58 -0.64 2.85
C LEU A 26 -7.85 -1.73 2.04
N ILE A 27 -6.54 -1.63 1.96
CA ILE A 27 -5.69 -2.56 1.18
C ILE A 27 -5.64 -3.93 1.86
N GLY A 28 -5.34 -3.97 3.17
CA GLY A 28 -5.16 -5.22 3.91
C GLY A 28 -6.41 -6.10 3.91
N SER A 29 -7.61 -5.53 4.04
CA SER A 29 -8.85 -6.31 3.98
C SER A 29 -9.12 -6.88 2.59
N ALA A 30 -8.77 -6.15 1.53
CA ALA A 30 -8.87 -6.62 0.16
C ALA A 30 -7.84 -7.72 -0.13
N LEU A 31 -6.60 -7.56 0.34
CA LEU A 31 -5.55 -8.57 0.23
C LEU A 31 -5.95 -9.87 0.94
N VAL A 32 -6.42 -9.79 2.19
CA VAL A 32 -6.89 -10.98 2.96
C VAL A 32 -8.00 -11.71 2.21
N ARG A 33 -8.98 -10.98 1.66
CA ARG A 33 -10.06 -11.62 0.86
C ARG A 33 -9.50 -12.31 -0.38
N SER A 34 -8.58 -11.66 -1.10
CA SER A 34 -7.96 -12.21 -2.31
C SER A 34 -7.16 -13.48 -2.01
N LEU A 35 -6.31 -13.46 -0.97
CA LEU A 35 -5.53 -14.62 -0.56
C LEU A 35 -6.42 -15.80 -0.14
N ARG A 36 -7.46 -15.54 0.66
CA ARG A 36 -8.40 -16.59 1.10
C ARG A 36 -9.23 -17.16 -0.04
N ALA A 37 -9.63 -16.34 -1.01
CA ALA A 37 -10.38 -16.80 -2.19
C ALA A 37 -9.57 -17.83 -3.00
N ASP A 38 -8.24 -17.69 -3.04
CA ASP A 38 -7.34 -18.66 -3.68
C ASP A 38 -6.89 -19.77 -2.72
N GLY A 39 -7.45 -19.81 -1.50
CA GLY A 39 -7.26 -20.85 -0.50
C GLY A 39 -5.92 -20.78 0.24
N HIS A 40 -5.27 -19.61 0.29
CA HIS A 40 -4.13 -19.41 1.17
C HIS A 40 -4.57 -19.41 2.65
N GLU A 41 -3.71 -19.93 3.51
CA GLU A 41 -3.86 -19.70 4.94
C GLU A 41 -3.43 -18.27 5.28
N VAL A 42 -4.30 -17.51 5.93
CA VAL A 42 -4.02 -16.11 6.26
C VAL A 42 -4.07 -15.88 7.76
N VAL A 43 -2.94 -15.45 8.31
CA VAL A 43 -2.79 -15.02 9.71
C VAL A 43 -2.88 -13.51 9.77
N ARG A 44 -3.76 -13.00 10.64
CA ARG A 44 -3.97 -11.55 10.81
C ARG A 44 -3.33 -11.08 12.10
N LEU A 45 -2.40 -10.14 12.02
CA LEU A 45 -1.84 -9.52 13.21
C LEU A 45 -2.80 -8.44 13.72
N VAL A 46 -3.21 -8.57 14.98
CA VAL A 46 -4.22 -7.73 15.63
C VAL A 46 -3.67 -7.07 16.89
N ARG A 47 -4.09 -5.80 17.14
CA ARG A 47 -3.66 -5.00 18.31
C ARG A 47 -4.57 -5.20 19.53
N ARG A 48 -5.16 -6.35 19.65
CA ARG A 48 -6.04 -6.79 20.73
C ARG A 48 -5.81 -8.29 20.96
N PRO A 49 -6.28 -8.86 22.05
CA PRO A 49 -6.24 -10.29 22.24
C PRO A 49 -6.85 -11.05 21.04
N PRO A 50 -6.21 -12.11 20.54
CA PRO A 50 -6.71 -12.94 19.46
C PRO A 50 -8.08 -13.55 19.77
N ARG A 51 -8.94 -13.62 18.75
CA ARG A 51 -10.28 -14.22 18.86
C ARG A 51 -10.41 -15.54 18.12
N GLY A 52 -9.36 -15.98 17.43
CA GLY A 52 -9.31 -17.22 16.67
C GLY A 52 -7.88 -17.60 16.33
N ALA A 53 -7.70 -18.83 15.85
CA ALA A 53 -6.39 -19.37 15.48
C ALA A 53 -5.74 -18.66 14.27
N ASP A 54 -6.51 -17.87 13.52
CA ASP A 54 -6.03 -17.05 12.40
C ASP A 54 -5.62 -15.65 12.83
N GLU A 55 -5.52 -15.37 14.12
CA GLU A 55 -5.10 -14.09 14.67
C GLU A 55 -3.88 -14.23 15.56
N VAL A 56 -2.96 -13.28 15.45
CA VAL A 56 -1.73 -13.17 16.25
C VAL A 56 -1.69 -11.79 16.90
N GLU A 57 -1.39 -11.73 18.19
CA GLU A 57 -1.29 -10.46 18.90
C GLU A 57 0.02 -9.74 18.56
N TRP A 58 -0.07 -8.43 18.38
CA TRP A 58 1.06 -7.54 18.28
C TRP A 58 0.75 -6.14 18.80
N ASP A 59 1.75 -5.44 19.28
CA ASP A 59 1.65 -4.05 19.72
C ASP A 59 2.88 -3.25 19.26
N PRO A 60 2.76 -2.43 18.20
CA PRO A 60 3.87 -1.65 17.68
C PRO A 60 4.43 -0.63 18.68
N LYS A 61 3.61 -0.13 19.62
CA LYS A 61 4.07 0.82 20.64
C LYS A 61 4.94 0.19 21.71
N ARG A 62 4.72 -1.10 21.96
CA ARG A 62 5.51 -1.90 22.91
C ARG A 62 6.60 -2.71 22.22
N GLN A 63 6.71 -2.58 20.89
CA GLN A 63 7.58 -3.42 20.05
C GLN A 63 7.40 -4.92 20.33
N TYR A 64 6.16 -5.33 20.53
CA TYR A 64 5.79 -6.69 20.85
C TYR A 64 5.08 -7.38 19.68
N VAL A 65 5.52 -8.60 19.38
CA VAL A 65 4.85 -9.53 18.46
C VAL A 65 4.87 -10.91 19.08
N ASP A 66 3.75 -11.61 19.06
CA ASP A 66 3.73 -13.05 19.38
C ASP A 66 4.42 -13.83 18.26
N VAL A 67 5.75 -14.03 18.43
CA VAL A 67 6.62 -14.67 17.43
C VAL A 67 6.17 -16.10 17.13
N ALA A 68 5.69 -16.84 18.14
CA ALA A 68 5.24 -18.22 17.96
C ALA A 68 4.05 -18.31 16.97
N GLY A 69 3.18 -17.29 16.97
CA GLY A 69 2.06 -17.21 16.04
C GLY A 69 2.47 -17.00 14.58
N LEU A 70 3.70 -16.53 14.32
CA LEU A 70 4.26 -16.36 12.97
C LEU A 70 4.99 -17.61 12.46
N ALA A 71 5.22 -18.61 13.29
CA ALA A 71 5.91 -19.83 12.88
C ALA A 71 5.22 -20.50 11.69
N GLY A 72 6.01 -20.92 10.69
CA GLY A 72 5.51 -21.54 9.47
C GLY A 72 4.83 -20.58 8.47
N CYS A 73 4.91 -19.27 8.67
CA CYS A 73 4.51 -18.30 7.63
C CYS A 73 5.56 -18.24 6.51
N ASP A 74 5.11 -18.41 5.28
CA ASP A 74 5.96 -18.31 4.08
C ASP A 74 6.25 -16.86 3.69
N ALA A 75 5.34 -15.95 4.03
CA ALA A 75 5.45 -14.54 3.72
C ALA A 75 4.77 -13.68 4.80
N VAL A 76 5.28 -12.47 5.00
CA VAL A 76 4.65 -11.44 5.83
C VAL A 76 4.40 -10.20 4.99
N VAL A 77 3.18 -9.66 5.06
CA VAL A 77 2.80 -8.40 4.40
C VAL A 77 2.42 -7.38 5.47
N HIS A 78 3.28 -6.39 5.67
CA HIS A 78 3.13 -5.38 6.70
C HIS A 78 2.56 -4.09 6.13
N LEU A 79 1.25 -3.84 6.37
CA LEU A 79 0.50 -2.68 5.86
C LEU A 79 -0.05 -1.78 6.97
N ALA A 80 0.30 -2.05 8.22
CA ALA A 80 -0.22 -1.26 9.34
C ALA A 80 0.46 0.11 9.43
N GLY A 81 -0.34 1.14 9.66
CA GLY A 81 0.11 2.51 9.86
C GLY A 81 -1.06 3.45 10.09
N ALA A 82 -0.85 4.55 10.81
CA ALA A 82 -1.85 5.59 10.96
C ALA A 82 -2.12 6.28 9.61
N GLY A 83 -3.38 6.61 9.34
CA GLY A 83 -3.76 7.26 8.08
C GLY A 83 -3.19 8.69 8.00
N VAL A 84 -2.46 9.02 6.95
CA VAL A 84 -1.79 10.33 6.81
C VAL A 84 -2.79 11.49 6.79
N GLY A 85 -3.96 11.28 6.20
CA GLY A 85 -4.99 12.28 6.03
C GLY A 85 -6.17 12.18 7.02
N ASP A 86 -6.11 11.35 8.06
CA ASP A 86 -7.26 11.12 8.95
C ASP A 86 -7.50 12.29 9.92
N ARG A 87 -6.45 13.04 10.22
CA ARG A 87 -6.51 14.22 11.09
C ARG A 87 -5.66 15.34 10.51
N ARG A 88 -5.94 16.58 10.94
CA ARG A 88 -5.07 17.71 10.65
C ARG A 88 -3.71 17.48 11.32
N TRP A 89 -2.63 17.81 10.61
CA TRP A 89 -1.27 17.62 11.13
C TRP A 89 -0.95 18.59 12.27
N SER A 90 -0.76 18.03 13.44
CA SER A 90 -0.08 18.61 14.59
C SER A 90 1.24 17.87 14.80
N GLU A 91 2.15 18.38 15.57
CA GLU A 91 3.41 17.69 15.89
C GLU A 91 3.15 16.31 16.56
N ALA A 92 2.12 16.23 17.40
CA ALA A 92 1.72 14.95 17.98
C ALA A 92 1.21 13.96 16.92
N TYR A 93 0.43 14.43 15.93
CA TYR A 93 -0.07 13.54 14.87
C TYR A 93 1.01 13.16 13.86
N LYS A 94 1.94 14.05 13.55
CA LYS A 94 3.13 13.72 12.76
C LYS A 94 3.97 12.62 13.43
N ARG A 95 4.18 12.72 14.76
CA ARG A 95 4.83 11.63 15.51
C ARG A 95 4.03 10.33 15.42
N GLU A 96 2.71 10.35 15.56
CA GLU A 96 1.86 9.16 15.41
C GLU A 96 2.02 8.53 14.01
N ILE A 97 2.03 9.35 12.95
CA ILE A 97 2.24 8.88 11.56
C ILE A 97 3.60 8.19 11.42
N ARG A 98 4.67 8.82 11.94
CA ARG A 98 6.02 8.28 11.90
C ARG A 98 6.15 7.00 12.74
N ASP A 99 5.82 7.08 14.02
CA ASP A 99 6.06 6.01 14.99
C ASP A 99 5.23 4.75 14.67
N SER A 100 4.00 4.91 14.19
CA SER A 100 3.17 3.77 13.76
C SER A 100 3.79 2.97 12.61
N ARG A 101 4.65 3.58 11.80
CA ARG A 101 5.37 2.97 10.69
C ARG A 101 6.72 2.43 11.14
N VAL A 102 7.56 3.29 11.68
CA VAL A 102 8.93 2.96 12.07
C VAL A 102 8.95 1.88 13.14
N LEU A 103 8.28 2.11 14.29
CA LEU A 103 8.25 1.14 15.38
C LEU A 103 7.50 -0.15 14.97
N GLY A 104 6.42 0.01 14.17
CA GLY A 104 5.67 -1.16 13.69
C GLY A 104 6.50 -2.05 12.76
N THR A 105 7.26 -1.46 11.84
CA THR A 105 8.11 -2.21 10.92
C THR A 105 9.29 -2.84 11.63
N ALA A 106 9.95 -2.10 12.55
CA ALA A 106 11.04 -2.66 13.36
C ALA A 106 10.57 -3.89 14.15
N ALA A 107 9.43 -3.79 14.85
CA ALA A 107 8.88 -4.92 15.60
C ALA A 107 8.59 -6.16 14.73
N ILE A 108 8.06 -5.97 13.52
CA ILE A 108 7.81 -7.08 12.58
C ILE A 108 9.14 -7.64 12.05
N ALA A 109 10.09 -6.78 11.66
CA ALA A 109 11.39 -7.19 11.13
C ALA A 109 12.19 -8.02 12.17
N GLU A 110 12.23 -7.56 13.41
CA GLU A 110 12.85 -8.28 14.53
C GLU A 110 12.14 -9.62 14.81
N ALA A 111 10.80 -9.63 14.79
CA ALA A 111 10.03 -10.83 15.05
C ALA A 111 10.25 -11.90 13.96
N VAL A 112 10.30 -11.54 12.67
CA VAL A 112 10.54 -12.50 11.60
C VAL A 112 12.00 -12.96 11.57
N ALA A 113 12.95 -12.10 11.95
CA ALA A 113 14.37 -12.45 12.07
C ALA A 113 14.64 -13.43 13.22
N ALA A 114 13.81 -13.41 14.28
CA ALA A 114 13.95 -14.28 15.45
C ALA A 114 13.34 -15.69 15.24
N LEU A 115 12.69 -15.97 14.11
CA LEU A 115 12.12 -17.28 13.83
C LEU A 115 13.21 -18.30 13.46
N ASP A 116 13.11 -19.53 13.96
CA ASP A 116 13.99 -20.63 13.58
C ASP A 116 13.95 -20.91 12.07
N VAL A 117 12.76 -20.75 11.47
CA VAL A 117 12.54 -20.84 10.02
C VAL A 117 11.87 -19.53 9.59
N PRO A 118 12.64 -18.55 9.13
CA PRO A 118 12.10 -17.26 8.73
C PRO A 118 11.29 -17.34 7.44
N PRO A 119 10.34 -16.41 7.22
CA PRO A 119 9.61 -16.32 5.96
C PRO A 119 10.56 -16.00 4.80
N ARG A 120 10.22 -16.47 3.59
CA ARG A 120 11.00 -16.18 2.38
C ARG A 120 10.97 -14.70 1.97
N VAL A 121 9.95 -13.97 2.42
CA VAL A 121 9.77 -12.55 2.09
C VAL A 121 9.02 -11.78 3.17
N LEU A 122 9.47 -10.56 3.41
CA LEU A 122 8.75 -9.50 4.10
C LEU A 122 8.41 -8.40 3.09
N VAL A 123 7.13 -8.22 2.78
CA VAL A 123 6.64 -7.08 2.00
C VAL A 123 6.23 -5.99 2.97
N CYS A 124 7.01 -4.92 3.02
CA CYS A 124 6.72 -3.74 3.83
C CYS A 124 5.95 -2.70 3.03
N GLY A 125 4.88 -2.16 3.60
CA GLY A 125 4.28 -0.94 3.09
C GLY A 125 5.31 0.19 3.06
N SER A 126 5.22 1.02 2.04
CA SER A 126 5.88 2.32 1.87
C SER A 126 4.95 3.22 1.06
N ALA A 127 5.40 4.36 0.59
CA ALA A 127 4.55 5.26 -0.18
C ALA A 127 5.38 6.04 -1.21
N ILE A 128 4.73 6.45 -2.31
CA ILE A 128 5.33 7.38 -3.27
C ILE A 128 5.64 8.76 -2.67
N GLY A 129 5.11 9.04 -1.47
CA GLY A 129 5.53 10.15 -0.65
C GLY A 129 7.04 10.24 -0.40
N TYR A 130 7.77 9.12 -0.56
CA TYR A 130 9.23 9.05 -0.58
C TYR A 130 9.87 10.10 -1.51
N TYR A 131 9.28 10.33 -2.68
CA TYR A 131 9.84 11.23 -3.69
C TYR A 131 9.54 12.71 -3.45
N GLY A 132 8.61 13.05 -2.55
CA GLY A 132 8.17 14.43 -2.33
C GLY A 132 7.56 15.06 -3.58
N ASP A 133 7.69 16.38 -3.72
CA ASP A 133 7.21 17.09 -4.90
C ASP A 133 8.21 16.93 -6.06
N THR A 134 7.79 16.24 -7.12
CA THR A 134 8.62 16.00 -8.32
C THR A 134 8.37 17.03 -9.42
N GLY A 135 7.42 17.96 -9.24
CA GLY A 135 6.99 18.89 -10.27
C GLY A 135 6.47 18.13 -11.49
N THR A 136 7.04 18.44 -12.66
CA THR A 136 6.71 17.74 -13.92
C THR A 136 7.67 16.59 -14.24
N ARG A 137 8.73 16.41 -13.44
CA ARG A 137 9.74 15.36 -13.64
C ARG A 137 9.14 14.00 -13.29
N ALA A 138 9.21 13.07 -14.24
CA ALA A 138 8.90 11.68 -13.98
C ALA A 138 10.07 11.02 -13.21
N VAL A 139 9.74 10.24 -12.18
CA VAL A 139 10.70 9.52 -11.34
C VAL A 139 10.31 8.05 -11.26
N ASP A 140 11.31 7.19 -11.11
CA ASP A 140 11.15 5.76 -10.85
C ASP A 140 11.87 5.36 -9.56
N GLU A 141 12.02 4.09 -9.31
CA GLU A 141 12.62 3.54 -8.09
C GLU A 141 14.10 3.90 -7.90
N SER A 142 14.79 4.34 -8.95
CA SER A 142 16.19 4.78 -8.92
C SER A 142 16.37 6.22 -8.40
N ALA A 143 15.26 6.98 -8.34
CA ALA A 143 15.32 8.37 -7.90
C ALA A 143 15.54 8.46 -6.37
N PRO A 144 16.34 9.45 -5.90
CA PRO A 144 16.55 9.67 -4.47
C PRO A 144 15.28 10.14 -3.76
N ALA A 145 15.28 10.06 -2.44
CA ALA A 145 14.24 10.63 -1.61
C ALA A 145 14.12 12.14 -1.82
N GLY A 146 12.90 12.63 -1.78
CA GLY A 146 12.60 14.06 -1.77
C GLY A 146 12.86 14.70 -0.41
N HIS A 147 12.37 15.92 -0.24
CA HIS A 147 12.53 16.69 1.01
C HIS A 147 11.19 16.91 1.68
N GLY A 148 11.21 16.99 3.02
CA GLY A 148 10.04 17.28 3.84
C GLY A 148 9.61 16.11 4.71
N PHE A 149 8.45 16.26 5.36
CA PHE A 149 8.01 15.32 6.40
C PHE A 149 7.72 13.92 5.86
N LEU A 150 6.94 13.79 4.79
CA LEU A 150 6.60 12.44 4.29
C LEU A 150 7.79 11.71 3.67
N PRO A 151 8.66 12.37 2.88
CA PRO A 151 9.90 11.73 2.43
C PRO A 151 10.76 11.20 3.58
N SER A 152 10.99 12.01 4.64
CA SER A 152 11.79 11.56 5.79
C SER A 152 11.13 10.37 6.51
N VAL A 153 9.80 10.39 6.66
CA VAL A 153 9.08 9.24 7.23
C VAL A 153 9.24 7.98 6.38
N CYS A 154 9.17 8.10 5.05
CA CYS A 154 9.34 6.93 4.16
C CYS A 154 10.75 6.35 4.23
N VAL A 155 11.79 7.19 4.31
CA VAL A 155 13.17 6.74 4.49
C VAL A 155 13.31 5.97 5.80
N GLU A 156 12.93 6.56 6.93
CA GLU A 156 13.00 5.90 8.23
C GLU A 156 12.13 4.63 8.30
N TRP A 157 11.02 4.62 7.58
CA TRP A 157 10.13 3.46 7.50
C TRP A 157 10.78 2.28 6.77
N GLU A 158 11.43 2.54 5.62
CA GLU A 158 12.14 1.51 4.86
C GLU A 158 13.38 1.02 5.63
N GLU A 159 14.14 1.92 6.26
CA GLU A 159 15.29 1.58 7.12
C GLU A 159 14.91 0.70 8.32
N ALA A 160 13.70 0.85 8.85
CA ALA A 160 13.23 0.07 10.00
C ALA A 160 13.10 -1.46 9.72
N ALA A 161 13.22 -1.89 8.46
CA ALA A 161 13.20 -3.31 8.11
C ALA A 161 14.59 -3.99 8.18
N ALA A 162 15.65 -3.27 8.57
CA ALA A 162 17.03 -3.72 8.54
C ALA A 162 17.27 -5.09 9.21
N ALA A 163 16.64 -5.36 10.36
CA ALA A 163 16.79 -6.65 11.06
C ALA A 163 16.38 -7.85 10.19
N ALA A 164 15.34 -7.69 9.35
CA ALA A 164 14.93 -8.74 8.42
C ALA A 164 15.94 -8.91 7.27
N GLU A 165 16.49 -7.81 6.75
CA GLU A 165 17.52 -7.86 5.69
C GLU A 165 18.81 -8.49 6.21
N GLU A 166 19.26 -8.12 7.42
CA GLU A 166 20.42 -8.70 8.10
C GLU A 166 20.28 -10.20 8.36
N ALA A 167 19.04 -10.66 8.62
CA ALA A 167 18.71 -12.07 8.76
C ALA A 167 18.63 -12.83 7.41
N GLY A 168 18.89 -12.14 6.28
CA GLY A 168 18.85 -12.73 4.93
C GLY A 168 17.45 -12.92 4.37
N ILE A 169 16.42 -12.33 4.99
CA ILE A 169 15.05 -12.35 4.48
C ILE A 169 14.95 -11.36 3.33
N ARG A 170 14.34 -11.77 2.22
CA ARG A 170 14.04 -10.85 1.13
C ARG A 170 13.03 -9.80 1.58
N VAL A 171 13.40 -8.53 1.52
CA VAL A 171 12.50 -7.41 1.85
C VAL A 171 12.11 -6.67 0.56
N ALA A 172 10.83 -6.40 0.38
CA ALA A 172 10.30 -5.56 -0.70
C ALA A 172 9.50 -4.41 -0.12
N PHE A 173 9.80 -3.17 -0.53
CA PHE A 173 9.12 -1.97 -0.07
C PHE A 173 8.07 -1.55 -1.10
N ALA A 174 6.80 -1.73 -0.76
CA ALA A 174 5.66 -1.38 -1.61
C ALA A 174 5.42 0.14 -1.52
N ARG A 175 6.07 0.94 -2.39
CA ARG A 175 5.85 2.39 -2.49
C ARG A 175 4.52 2.66 -3.19
N THR A 176 3.44 2.55 -2.42
CA THR A 176 2.06 2.64 -2.90
C THR A 176 1.69 4.07 -3.28
N GLY A 177 1.04 4.22 -4.43
CA GLY A 177 0.43 5.45 -4.91
C GLY A 177 -0.93 5.75 -4.29
N LEU A 178 -1.71 6.61 -4.94
CA LEU A 178 -3.07 6.94 -4.51
C LEU A 178 -4.03 5.81 -4.90
N VAL A 179 -4.39 4.95 -3.95
CA VAL A 179 -5.25 3.79 -4.20
C VAL A 179 -6.69 4.22 -4.49
N VAL A 180 -7.16 3.95 -5.71
CA VAL A 180 -8.51 4.28 -6.16
C VAL A 180 -9.51 3.29 -5.60
N ALA A 181 -10.37 3.78 -4.70
CA ALA A 181 -11.47 3.01 -4.11
C ALA A 181 -12.61 3.94 -3.71
N ALA A 182 -13.86 3.51 -3.87
CA ALA A 182 -15.03 4.32 -3.51
C ALA A 182 -15.18 4.55 -2.00
N ARG A 183 -14.54 3.72 -1.18
CA ARG A 183 -14.56 3.82 0.29
C ARG A 183 -13.13 3.74 0.82
N GLY A 184 -12.83 4.60 1.80
CA GLY A 184 -11.50 4.69 2.41
C GLY A 184 -10.48 5.45 1.56
N GLY A 185 -9.34 5.79 2.18
CA GLY A 185 -8.29 6.56 1.53
C GLY A 185 -8.71 7.95 1.03
N ALA A 186 -7.87 8.56 0.19
CA ALA A 186 -8.14 9.87 -0.38
C ALA A 186 -9.38 9.86 -1.30
N TRP A 187 -9.51 8.85 -2.13
CA TRP A 187 -10.61 8.71 -3.09
C TRP A 187 -11.97 8.51 -2.43
N GLY A 188 -12.03 7.83 -1.29
CA GLY A 188 -13.26 7.66 -0.53
C GLY A 188 -13.88 8.97 -0.06
N ARG A 189 -13.08 10.04 0.04
CA ARG A 189 -13.55 11.41 0.32
C ARG A 189 -14.00 12.14 -0.95
N LEU A 190 -13.41 11.84 -2.09
CA LEU A 190 -13.74 12.46 -3.37
C LEU A 190 -15.03 11.91 -3.98
N PHE A 191 -15.22 10.58 -3.98
CA PHE A 191 -16.39 9.96 -4.60
C PHE A 191 -17.74 10.55 -4.16
N PRO A 192 -18.02 10.76 -2.85
CA PRO A 192 -19.29 11.38 -2.43
C PRO A 192 -19.47 12.79 -2.97
N LEU A 193 -18.41 13.61 -2.98
CA LEU A 193 -18.46 14.98 -3.49
C LEU A 193 -18.75 14.99 -5.01
N PHE A 194 -18.09 14.16 -5.78
CA PHE A 194 -18.33 14.07 -7.21
C PHE A 194 -19.71 13.51 -7.53
N ARG A 195 -20.20 12.49 -6.80
CA ARG A 195 -21.58 11.98 -6.95
C ARG A 195 -22.65 13.03 -6.66
N ALA A 196 -22.38 13.95 -5.73
CA ALA A 196 -23.25 15.08 -5.42
C ALA A 196 -23.12 16.25 -6.41
N GLY A 197 -22.26 16.17 -7.44
CA GLY A 197 -22.00 17.28 -8.37
C GLY A 197 -21.14 18.40 -7.77
N LEU A 198 -20.56 18.17 -6.58
CA LEU A 198 -19.68 19.11 -5.87
C LEU A 198 -18.20 18.84 -6.15
N GLY A 199 -17.89 18.03 -7.15
CA GLY A 199 -16.53 17.73 -7.56
C GLY A 199 -15.86 18.91 -8.27
N GLY A 200 -14.53 18.96 -8.19
CA GLY A 200 -13.75 19.98 -8.84
C GLY A 200 -12.24 19.80 -8.67
N ARG A 201 -11.50 20.65 -9.38
CA ARG A 201 -10.03 20.63 -9.32
C ARG A 201 -9.51 21.25 -8.03
N LEU A 202 -8.38 20.73 -7.55
CA LEU A 202 -7.67 21.21 -6.39
C LEU A 202 -6.47 22.06 -6.84
N GLY A 203 -6.35 23.28 -6.31
CA GLY A 203 -5.32 24.22 -6.74
C GLY A 203 -5.45 24.56 -8.24
N ASP A 204 -4.34 24.62 -8.94
CA ASP A 204 -4.35 24.86 -10.39
C ASP A 204 -4.65 23.59 -11.21
N GLY A 205 -4.66 22.43 -10.55
CA GLY A 205 -4.95 21.13 -11.16
C GLY A 205 -3.83 20.57 -12.04
N ARG A 206 -2.61 21.14 -11.98
CA ARG A 206 -1.46 20.71 -12.79
C ARG A 206 -0.60 19.66 -12.09
N GLN A 207 -0.74 19.53 -10.77
CA GLN A 207 -0.01 18.55 -9.99
C GLN A 207 -0.36 17.11 -10.45
N TYR A 208 0.67 16.29 -10.61
CA TYR A 208 0.53 14.89 -10.98
C TYR A 208 0.12 14.04 -9.80
N TRP A 209 -0.80 13.13 -10.05
CA TRP A 209 -1.26 12.11 -9.14
C TRP A 209 -0.95 10.73 -9.73
N SER A 210 -0.02 10.01 -9.09
CA SER A 210 0.24 8.61 -9.41
C SER A 210 -0.73 7.75 -8.61
N PHE A 211 -1.63 7.12 -9.32
CA PHE A 211 -2.72 6.31 -8.76
C PHE A 211 -2.48 4.82 -9.03
N ILE A 212 -3.23 3.99 -8.33
CA ILE A 212 -3.38 2.56 -8.63
C ILE A 212 -4.80 2.12 -8.28
N ALA A 213 -5.42 1.24 -9.06
CA ALA A 213 -6.70 0.63 -8.69
C ALA A 213 -6.51 -0.30 -7.49
N LEU A 214 -7.46 -0.37 -6.55
CA LEU A 214 -7.37 -1.29 -5.40
C LEU A 214 -7.17 -2.74 -5.82
N HIS A 215 -7.76 -3.17 -6.92
CA HIS A 215 -7.54 -4.52 -7.49
C HIS A 215 -6.07 -4.73 -7.87
N ASP A 216 -5.48 -3.76 -8.60
CA ASP A 216 -4.11 -3.86 -9.07
C ASP A 216 -3.11 -3.70 -7.92
N GLU A 217 -3.42 -2.91 -6.90
CA GLU A 217 -2.64 -2.82 -5.66
C GLU A 217 -2.55 -4.19 -4.97
N VAL A 218 -3.68 -4.88 -4.80
CA VAL A 218 -3.71 -6.23 -4.21
C VAL A 218 -2.95 -7.22 -5.08
N ALA A 219 -3.14 -7.18 -6.40
CA ALA A 219 -2.41 -8.04 -7.34
C ALA A 219 -0.90 -7.78 -7.30
N ALA A 220 -0.48 -6.50 -7.22
CA ALA A 220 0.93 -6.12 -7.12
C ALA A 220 1.56 -6.58 -5.80
N LEU A 221 0.86 -6.45 -4.65
CA LEU A 221 1.34 -6.98 -3.38
C LEU A 221 1.54 -8.50 -3.43
N ARG A 222 0.63 -9.23 -4.05
CA ARG A 222 0.78 -10.68 -4.27
C ARG A 222 1.95 -10.98 -5.20
N HIS A 223 2.10 -10.20 -6.26
CA HIS A 223 3.22 -10.33 -7.18
C HIS A 223 4.56 -10.12 -6.48
N LEU A 224 4.67 -9.15 -5.54
CA LEU A 224 5.85 -8.98 -4.69
C LEU A 224 6.11 -10.21 -3.81
N VAL A 225 5.07 -10.85 -3.28
CA VAL A 225 5.22 -12.09 -2.51
C VAL A 225 5.79 -13.22 -3.36
N ASP A 226 5.29 -13.36 -4.60
CA ASP A 226 5.55 -14.52 -5.44
C ASP A 226 6.77 -14.39 -6.36
N THR A 227 7.31 -13.16 -6.56
CA THR A 227 8.44 -12.90 -7.45
C THR A 227 9.75 -12.76 -6.67
N PRO A 228 10.64 -13.78 -6.69
CA PRO A 228 11.87 -13.80 -5.90
C PRO A 228 12.85 -12.66 -6.19
N ASP A 229 12.88 -12.19 -7.44
CA ASP A 229 13.82 -11.17 -7.91
C ASP A 229 13.42 -9.73 -7.51
N LEU A 230 12.19 -9.56 -6.97
CA LEU A 230 11.72 -8.25 -6.49
C LEU A 230 12.10 -8.06 -5.02
N ALA A 231 13.22 -7.40 -4.77
CA ALA A 231 13.69 -6.94 -3.46
C ALA A 231 13.91 -5.41 -3.48
N GLY A 232 13.92 -4.77 -2.31
CA GLY A 232 14.05 -3.32 -2.19
C GLY A 232 12.80 -2.56 -2.68
N PRO A 233 12.92 -1.27 -3.06
CA PRO A 233 11.77 -0.44 -3.41
C PRO A 233 11.11 -0.84 -4.72
N VAL A 234 9.77 -0.87 -4.73
CA VAL A 234 8.94 -1.10 -5.92
C VAL A 234 7.75 -0.13 -5.87
N ASN A 235 7.59 0.68 -6.91
CA ASN A 235 6.49 1.61 -7.03
C ASN A 235 5.20 0.87 -7.43
N LEU A 236 4.20 0.93 -6.57
CA LEU A 236 2.86 0.41 -6.85
C LEU A 236 1.97 1.57 -7.33
N THR A 237 2.13 1.92 -8.60
CA THR A 237 1.36 2.94 -9.31
C THR A 237 0.93 2.42 -10.67
N ALA A 238 -0.14 2.96 -11.24
CA ALA A 238 -0.47 2.70 -12.64
C ALA A 238 0.61 3.29 -13.57
N PRO A 239 0.75 2.77 -14.82
CA PRO A 239 1.86 3.14 -15.71
C PRO A 239 1.82 4.61 -16.17
N GLU A 240 0.65 5.25 -16.15
CA GLU A 240 0.45 6.60 -16.62
C GLU A 240 -0.02 7.55 -15.51
N PRO A 241 0.92 8.26 -14.84
CA PRO A 241 0.55 9.32 -13.90
C PRO A 241 -0.24 10.43 -14.62
N VAL A 242 -1.30 10.92 -14.00
CA VAL A 242 -2.20 11.93 -14.55
C VAL A 242 -2.24 13.17 -13.67
N THR A 243 -2.58 14.32 -14.25
CA THR A 243 -2.79 15.55 -13.48
C THR A 243 -4.11 15.51 -12.71
N ASN A 244 -4.22 16.29 -11.62
CA ASN A 244 -5.47 16.42 -10.87
C ASN A 244 -6.63 16.92 -11.77
N ARG A 245 -6.34 17.75 -12.79
CA ARG A 245 -7.32 18.17 -13.80
C ARG A 245 -7.86 16.98 -14.59
N GLU A 246 -6.98 16.07 -15.03
CA GLU A 246 -7.38 14.85 -15.76
C GLU A 246 -8.18 13.90 -14.87
N VAL A 247 -7.76 13.73 -13.60
CA VAL A 247 -8.56 13.02 -12.58
C VAL A 247 -9.95 13.61 -12.46
N THR A 248 -10.06 14.94 -12.32
CA THR A 248 -11.33 15.64 -12.20
C THR A 248 -12.23 15.40 -13.42
N ALA A 249 -11.66 15.46 -14.62
CA ALA A 249 -12.39 15.18 -15.86
C ALA A 249 -12.84 13.72 -15.96
N ALA A 250 -11.99 12.75 -15.57
CA ALA A 250 -12.31 11.33 -15.54
C ALA A 250 -13.44 11.02 -14.55
N MET A 251 -13.37 11.58 -13.33
CA MET A 251 -14.44 11.46 -12.32
C MET A 251 -15.78 12.01 -12.85
N SER A 252 -15.75 13.17 -13.51
CA SER A 252 -16.95 13.77 -14.11
C SER A 252 -17.57 12.86 -15.18
N ARG A 253 -16.75 12.33 -16.09
CA ARG A 253 -17.22 11.43 -17.14
C ARG A 253 -17.80 10.13 -16.59
N VAL A 254 -17.06 9.45 -15.69
CA VAL A 254 -17.48 8.13 -15.18
C VAL A 254 -18.71 8.23 -14.28
N LEU A 255 -18.81 9.26 -13.46
CA LEU A 255 -19.92 9.42 -12.54
C LEU A 255 -21.11 10.17 -13.15
N HIS A 256 -20.99 10.64 -14.41
CA HIS A 256 -22.02 11.43 -15.11
C HIS A 256 -22.50 12.62 -14.28
N ARG A 257 -21.56 13.35 -13.67
CA ARG A 257 -21.81 14.55 -12.85
C ARG A 257 -20.89 15.68 -13.24
N PRO A 258 -21.36 16.94 -13.24
CA PRO A 258 -20.50 18.08 -13.47
C PRO A 258 -19.41 18.16 -12.39
N ALA A 259 -18.20 18.59 -12.78
CA ALA A 259 -17.07 18.79 -11.89
C ALA A 259 -16.42 20.14 -12.20
N VAL A 260 -17.22 21.19 -12.06
CA VAL A 260 -16.86 22.56 -12.45
C VAL A 260 -16.28 23.39 -11.31
N LEU A 261 -16.34 22.87 -10.08
CA LEU A 261 -15.84 23.61 -8.94
C LEU A 261 -14.32 23.71 -8.96
N HIS A 262 -13.82 24.71 -8.27
CA HIS A 262 -12.41 24.94 -8.06
C HIS A 262 -12.16 25.20 -6.59
N VAL A 263 -11.33 24.39 -5.97
CA VAL A 263 -10.89 24.60 -4.58
C VAL A 263 -9.52 25.26 -4.59
N PRO A 264 -9.42 26.58 -4.32
CA PRO A 264 -8.15 27.28 -4.40
C PRO A 264 -7.17 26.82 -3.32
N ALA A 265 -5.86 26.87 -3.62
CA ALA A 265 -4.81 26.42 -2.71
C ALA A 265 -4.88 27.04 -1.28
N PRO A 266 -5.20 28.35 -1.11
CA PRO A 266 -5.37 28.91 0.23
C PRO A 266 -6.49 28.24 1.05
N ALA A 267 -7.59 27.88 0.41
CA ALA A 267 -8.70 27.18 1.08
C ALA A 267 -8.30 25.76 1.50
N LEU A 268 -7.51 25.05 0.67
CA LEU A 268 -6.95 23.76 1.01
C LEU A 268 -5.97 23.86 2.20
N ARG A 269 -5.09 24.86 2.21
CA ARG A 269 -4.17 25.10 3.34
C ARG A 269 -4.91 25.39 4.65
N LEU A 270 -5.97 26.17 4.57
CA LEU A 270 -6.82 26.46 5.73
C LEU A 270 -7.50 25.20 6.26
N ALA A 271 -8.02 24.33 5.37
CA ALA A 271 -8.76 23.13 5.74
C ALA A 271 -7.83 21.99 6.23
N LEU A 272 -6.73 21.73 5.50
CA LEU A 272 -5.87 20.56 5.70
C LEU A 272 -4.59 20.87 6.50
N GLY A 273 -4.26 22.15 6.72
CA GLY A 273 -3.02 22.54 7.37
C GLY A 273 -1.79 22.07 6.58
N GLY A 274 -0.78 21.55 7.27
CA GLY A 274 0.46 21.09 6.63
C GLY A 274 0.28 19.96 5.61
N PHE A 275 -0.78 19.17 5.72
CA PHE A 275 -1.10 18.12 4.72
C PHE A 275 -1.49 18.69 3.35
N ALA A 276 -1.89 19.97 3.28
CA ALA A 276 -2.24 20.61 2.02
C ALA A 276 -1.06 20.66 1.02
N GLU A 277 0.17 20.76 1.51
CA GLU A 277 1.36 20.78 0.64
C GLU A 277 1.54 19.44 -0.09
N ASP A 278 1.25 18.32 0.57
CA ASP A 278 1.29 17.01 -0.06
C ASP A 278 0.16 16.83 -1.10
N VAL A 279 -1.05 17.32 -0.80
CA VAL A 279 -2.20 17.29 -1.73
C VAL A 279 -1.98 18.17 -2.95
N LEU A 280 -1.31 19.32 -2.79
CA LEU A 280 -0.97 20.27 -3.85
C LEU A 280 0.36 19.94 -4.55
N GLY A 281 1.19 19.12 -3.92
CA GLY A 281 2.45 18.63 -4.47
C GLY A 281 2.21 17.69 -5.65
N SER A 282 3.20 17.61 -6.53
CA SER A 282 3.16 16.80 -7.73
C SER A 282 4.01 15.55 -7.53
N GLN A 283 3.43 14.37 -7.79
CA GLN A 283 4.13 13.10 -7.70
C GLN A 283 3.93 12.34 -9.02
N ARG A 284 4.86 12.54 -9.96
CA ARG A 284 4.87 11.86 -11.26
C ARG A 284 5.76 10.64 -11.21
N VAL A 285 5.23 9.55 -10.64
CA VAL A 285 5.96 8.32 -10.31
C VAL A 285 5.61 7.21 -11.30
N LEU A 286 6.65 6.51 -11.79
CA LEU A 286 6.52 5.41 -12.74
C LEU A 286 6.81 4.08 -12.05
N PRO A 287 6.06 3.01 -12.34
CA PRO A 287 6.24 1.67 -11.78
C PRO A 287 7.22 0.84 -12.60
N ARG A 288 8.47 1.33 -12.75
CA ARG A 288 9.43 0.73 -13.67
C ARG A 288 9.71 -0.71 -13.33
N ARG A 289 10.09 -1.00 -12.10
CA ARG A 289 10.46 -2.36 -11.66
C ARG A 289 9.27 -3.32 -11.70
N LEU A 290 8.07 -2.84 -11.41
CA LEU A 290 6.85 -3.64 -11.49
C LEU A 290 6.56 -4.04 -12.94
N LEU A 291 6.72 -3.12 -13.90
CA LEU A 291 6.56 -3.41 -15.32
C LEU A 291 7.65 -4.36 -15.85
N GLU A 292 8.91 -4.12 -15.49
CA GLU A 292 10.06 -4.96 -15.89
C GLU A 292 9.93 -6.40 -15.34
N SER A 293 9.25 -6.59 -14.19
CA SER A 293 8.98 -7.92 -13.64
C SER A 293 7.85 -8.68 -14.33
N GLY A 294 7.25 -8.11 -15.38
CA GLY A 294 6.17 -8.73 -16.14
C GLY A 294 4.78 -8.55 -15.54
N PHE A 295 4.61 -7.70 -14.53
CA PHE A 295 3.29 -7.40 -13.97
C PHE A 295 2.37 -6.76 -15.01
N ARG A 296 1.11 -7.16 -15.02
CA ARG A 296 0.09 -6.64 -15.93
C ARG A 296 -1.06 -6.00 -15.14
N PHE A 297 -1.31 -4.72 -15.42
CA PHE A 297 -2.42 -3.99 -14.81
C PHE A 297 -3.75 -4.38 -15.45
N ALA A 298 -4.76 -4.65 -14.63
CA ALA A 298 -6.14 -4.81 -15.07
C ALA A 298 -6.81 -3.44 -15.37
N PHE A 299 -6.39 -2.41 -14.63
CA PHE A 299 -6.96 -1.06 -14.71
C PHE A 299 -5.84 0.00 -14.90
N PRO A 300 -5.17 0.03 -16.07
CA PRO A 300 -3.98 0.86 -16.28
C PRO A 300 -4.28 2.36 -16.40
N THR A 301 -5.52 2.76 -16.69
CA THR A 301 -5.90 4.16 -16.84
C THR A 301 -6.73 4.66 -15.66
N VAL A 302 -6.66 5.96 -15.37
CA VAL A 302 -7.43 6.55 -14.27
C VAL A 302 -8.93 6.37 -14.45
N GLU A 303 -9.41 6.40 -15.70
CA GLU A 303 -10.83 6.19 -15.99
C GLU A 303 -11.26 4.74 -15.73
N SER A 304 -10.45 3.74 -16.14
CA SER A 304 -10.71 2.34 -15.84
C SER A 304 -10.69 2.06 -14.34
N ALA A 305 -9.75 2.65 -13.60
CA ALA A 305 -9.65 2.52 -12.15
C ALA A 305 -10.85 3.13 -11.42
N ILE A 306 -11.29 4.33 -11.83
CA ILE A 306 -12.48 4.99 -11.27
C ILE A 306 -13.74 4.16 -11.58
N ARG A 307 -13.88 3.66 -12.80
CA ARG A 307 -15.03 2.83 -13.21
C ARG A 307 -15.11 1.53 -12.41
N ALA A 308 -13.98 0.90 -12.15
CA ALA A 308 -13.91 -0.32 -11.33
C ALA A 308 -14.26 -0.06 -9.85
N ALA A 309 -14.09 1.18 -9.36
CA ALA A 309 -14.38 1.58 -7.98
C ALA A 309 -15.80 2.15 -7.80
N ALA A 310 -16.46 2.66 -8.87
CA ALA A 310 -17.74 3.37 -8.82
C ALA A 310 -18.93 2.46 -8.54
#